data_5875f5cfff36accffb6df56f4cb6d6d5
#
_entry.id   5875f5cfff36accffb6df56f4cb6d6d5
#
_cell.length_a   1.000
_cell.length_b   1.000
_cell.length_c   1.000
_cell.angle_alpha   90.00
_cell.angle_beta   90.00
_cell.angle_gamma   90.00
#
_symmetry.space_group_name_H-M   'P 1'
#
loop_
_entity.id
_entity.type
_entity.pdbx_description
1 polymer ?
#
loop_
_entity_poly.entity_id
_entity_poly.type
_entity_poly.pdbx_seq_one_letter_code
_entity_poly.pdbx_strand_id
1 'polypeptide(L)'
;KLKDLDLITYNHSYNSATVRTGLTSSLFSGDIIYNALVKKQYFYQDSDNTSTSTLQNVAFNGGVNSGVIWSDLKPSIKLIRLIEAIEILLGVTFSRHFFGTSEFEGLFMWLNPDKSNDIAGNSTVIDWTTNNAGEFGTANSFMNLVTNTASFSTSAATQEEFNYVSIQVVVDASTSSIPYTIRMYDGDEIINEIEVPNGGTFSNQSNPWNFRDLENENKTYLVKWDIVSQRQLIFSANLDLRWDNNPISGNRFERFLPASESASQTLDSVFDIKQNLPDLKLIDFLKGLFSRCKLIVIPEDDGTFYVNTLNA
;
A
#
# COMPACT_ATOMS: atom_id res chain seq x y z
N LYS A 1 1.44 18.20 -16.73
CA LYS A 1 2.11 16.90 -16.90
C LYS A 1 1.08 15.77 -16.95
N LEU A 2 1.48 14.58 -17.40
CA LEU A 2 0.60 13.40 -17.35
C LEU A 2 0.14 13.10 -15.91
N LYS A 3 1.00 13.32 -14.93
CA LYS A 3 0.66 13.17 -13.49
C LYS A 3 -0.41 14.13 -12.97
N ASP A 4 -0.78 15.16 -13.76
CA ASP A 4 -1.82 16.11 -13.38
C ASP A 4 -3.23 15.65 -13.81
N LEU A 5 -3.32 14.55 -14.59
CA LEU A 5 -4.57 13.98 -15.05
C LEU A 5 -5.35 13.36 -13.86
N ASP A 6 -6.65 13.53 -13.87
CA ASP A 6 -7.54 12.86 -12.93
C ASP A 6 -7.87 11.45 -13.42
N LEU A 7 -7.18 10.47 -12.88
CA LEU A 7 -7.31 9.04 -13.18
C LEU A 7 -7.57 8.22 -11.92
N ILE A 8 -8.01 8.88 -10.83
CA ILE A 8 -8.21 8.22 -9.53
C ILE A 8 -9.22 7.07 -9.60
N THR A 9 -10.17 7.13 -10.52
CA THR A 9 -11.17 6.08 -10.74
C THR A 9 -10.58 4.75 -11.17
N TYR A 10 -9.34 4.74 -11.67
CA TYR A 10 -8.60 3.54 -12.07
C TYR A 10 -7.65 3.02 -11.00
N ASN A 11 -7.57 3.69 -9.85
CA ASN A 11 -6.86 3.16 -8.70
C ASN A 11 -7.54 1.88 -8.23
N HIS A 12 -6.76 0.86 -7.90
CA HIS A 12 -7.31 -0.46 -7.55
C HIS A 12 -6.41 -1.21 -6.59
N SER A 13 -7.00 -2.15 -5.85
CA SER A 13 -6.24 -3.04 -4.98
C SER A 13 -5.19 -3.79 -5.78
N TYR A 14 -3.95 -3.78 -5.29
CA TYR A 14 -2.83 -4.47 -5.92
C TYR A 14 -2.55 -5.77 -5.19
N ASN A 15 -3.22 -6.82 -5.61
CA ASN A 15 -3.11 -8.17 -5.07
C ASN A 15 -3.16 -9.22 -6.18
N SER A 16 -2.88 -10.47 -5.84
CA SER A 16 -2.81 -11.56 -6.82
C SER A 16 -4.12 -11.77 -7.60
N ALA A 17 -5.28 -11.59 -6.94
CA ALA A 17 -6.59 -11.75 -7.57
C ALA A 17 -6.85 -10.65 -8.60
N THR A 18 -6.57 -9.40 -8.25
CA THR A 18 -6.75 -8.25 -9.15
C THR A 18 -5.80 -8.32 -10.34
N VAL A 19 -4.53 -8.67 -10.11
CA VAL A 19 -3.55 -8.86 -11.20
C VAL A 19 -4.00 -9.98 -12.14
N ARG A 20 -4.50 -11.11 -11.61
CA ARG A 20 -5.05 -12.20 -12.42
C ARG A 20 -6.24 -11.73 -13.27
N THR A 21 -7.15 -10.96 -12.68
CA THR A 21 -8.28 -10.36 -13.41
C THR A 21 -7.79 -9.46 -14.54
N GLY A 22 -6.79 -8.62 -14.29
CA GLY A 22 -6.18 -7.76 -15.29
C GLY A 22 -5.46 -8.50 -16.41
N LEU A 23 -4.89 -9.69 -16.14
CA LEU A 23 -4.31 -10.55 -17.17
C LEU A 23 -5.36 -11.12 -18.15
N THR A 24 -6.61 -11.25 -17.71
CA THR A 24 -7.74 -11.68 -18.53
C THR A 24 -8.50 -10.51 -19.19
N SER A 25 -7.97 -9.30 -19.09
CA SER A 25 -8.52 -8.07 -19.69
C SER A 25 -9.92 -7.69 -19.23
N SER A 26 -10.31 -8.06 -18.01
CA SER A 26 -11.65 -7.77 -17.45
C SER A 26 -11.65 -6.68 -16.38
N LEU A 27 -10.51 -6.10 -16.05
CA LEU A 27 -10.41 -5.05 -15.03
C LEU A 27 -10.86 -3.70 -15.62
N PHE A 28 -11.79 -3.00 -14.92
CA PHE A 28 -12.44 -1.76 -15.40
C PHE A 28 -12.99 -1.89 -16.82
N SER A 29 -13.71 -2.96 -17.09
CA SER A 29 -14.26 -3.26 -18.42
C SER A 29 -13.20 -3.29 -19.53
N GLY A 30 -11.96 -3.63 -19.17
CA GLY A 30 -10.83 -3.72 -20.09
C GLY A 30 -10.06 -2.42 -20.29
N ASP A 31 -10.29 -1.39 -19.48
CA ASP A 31 -9.51 -0.14 -19.54
C ASP A 31 -8.14 -0.26 -18.88
N ILE A 32 -8.04 -1.19 -17.93
CA ILE A 32 -6.78 -1.58 -17.30
C ILE A 32 -6.51 -3.05 -17.61
N ILE A 33 -5.30 -3.32 -18.08
CA ILE A 33 -4.81 -4.68 -18.29
C ILE A 33 -3.45 -4.85 -17.60
N TYR A 34 -3.16 -6.07 -17.15
CA TYR A 34 -1.82 -6.47 -16.76
C TYR A 34 -1.19 -7.24 -17.90
N ASN A 35 -0.06 -6.77 -18.40
CA ASN A 35 0.69 -7.48 -19.42
C ASN A 35 1.66 -8.44 -18.74
N ALA A 36 1.84 -9.63 -19.33
CA ALA A 36 2.89 -10.56 -18.92
C ALA A 36 4.28 -10.05 -19.35
N LEU A 37 4.55 -8.78 -19.09
CA LEU A 37 5.79 -8.07 -19.45
C LEU A 37 6.41 -7.51 -18.18
N VAL A 38 7.69 -7.82 -17.95
CA VAL A 38 8.51 -7.14 -16.95
C VAL A 38 9.75 -6.59 -17.67
N LYS A 39 9.92 -5.27 -17.63
CA LYS A 39 10.96 -4.57 -18.39
C LYS A 39 10.82 -4.85 -19.89
N LYS A 40 11.80 -5.53 -20.48
CA LYS A 40 11.82 -5.91 -21.90
C LYS A 40 11.66 -7.42 -22.12
N GLN A 41 11.28 -8.17 -21.09
CA GLN A 41 11.16 -9.62 -21.16
C GLN A 41 9.70 -10.04 -21.15
N TYR A 42 9.38 -11.03 -21.96
CA TYR A 42 8.08 -11.69 -22.00
C TYR A 42 8.04 -12.79 -20.96
N PHE A 43 6.93 -12.83 -20.21
CA PHE A 43 6.65 -13.88 -19.26
C PHE A 43 5.37 -14.60 -19.66
N TYR A 44 5.30 -15.88 -19.39
CA TYR A 44 4.11 -16.66 -19.66
C TYR A 44 3.81 -17.60 -18.48
N GLN A 45 2.55 -17.93 -18.34
CA GLN A 45 2.07 -18.93 -17.41
C GLN A 45 1.60 -20.12 -18.22
N ASP A 46 2.08 -21.31 -17.89
CA ASP A 46 1.56 -22.56 -18.44
C ASP A 46 0.22 -22.89 -17.76
N SER A 47 -0.74 -23.40 -18.53
CA SER A 47 -2.06 -23.81 -18.03
C SER A 47 -2.00 -24.95 -17.02
N ASP A 48 -0.94 -25.72 -17.06
CA ASP A 48 -0.77 -26.94 -16.25
C ASP A 48 -0.14 -26.69 -14.90
N ASN A 49 -0.53 -25.73 -14.18
CA ASN A 49 -0.17 -25.36 -12.80
C ASN A 49 0.48 -26.45 -11.89
N THR A 50 0.76 -27.62 -12.44
CA THR A 50 1.29 -28.82 -11.77
C THR A 50 2.77 -29.05 -12.02
N SER A 51 3.37 -28.36 -13.00
CA SER A 51 4.74 -28.66 -13.34
C SER A 51 5.70 -27.84 -12.50
N THR A 52 6.58 -28.51 -11.81
CA THR A 52 7.85 -28.01 -11.28
C THR A 52 8.81 -27.61 -12.41
N SER A 53 8.33 -27.50 -13.64
CA SER A 53 9.17 -27.20 -14.79
C SER A 53 9.65 -25.76 -14.74
N THR A 54 10.92 -25.56 -15.05
CA THR A 54 11.64 -24.31 -15.14
C THR A 54 11.11 -23.37 -16.24
N LEU A 55 9.98 -23.66 -16.84
CA LEU A 55 9.40 -22.95 -17.98
C LEU A 55 8.34 -21.92 -17.59
N GLN A 56 7.84 -21.94 -16.35
CA GLN A 56 6.87 -20.95 -15.88
C GLN A 56 7.59 -19.72 -15.34
N ASN A 57 7.26 -18.56 -15.90
CA ASN A 57 7.90 -17.30 -15.55
C ASN A 57 7.07 -16.46 -14.58
N VAL A 58 5.74 -16.76 -14.45
CA VAL A 58 4.83 -16.03 -13.55
C VAL A 58 4.28 -16.99 -12.51
N ALA A 59 4.58 -16.73 -11.24
CA ALA A 59 4.03 -17.48 -10.11
C ALA A 59 2.94 -16.69 -9.40
N PHE A 60 1.85 -17.36 -9.11
CA PHE A 60 0.76 -16.84 -8.30
C PHE A 60 0.77 -17.37 -6.86
N ASN A 61 1.53 -18.42 -6.59
CA ASN A 61 1.55 -19.13 -5.30
C ASN A 61 2.84 -18.93 -4.49
N GLY A 62 3.61 -17.86 -4.74
CA GLY A 62 4.83 -17.59 -3.96
C GLY A 62 5.92 -18.67 -4.07
N GLY A 63 5.88 -19.50 -5.11
CA GLY A 63 6.85 -20.57 -5.32
C GLY A 63 8.27 -20.04 -5.54
N VAL A 64 9.20 -20.62 -4.84
CA VAL A 64 10.61 -20.18 -4.67
C VAL A 64 11.43 -20.20 -5.98
N ASN A 65 10.89 -20.72 -7.07
CA ASN A 65 11.63 -20.98 -8.32
C ASN A 65 11.06 -20.30 -9.57
N SER A 66 10.17 -19.34 -9.42
CA SER A 66 9.60 -18.63 -10.56
C SER A 66 10.33 -17.32 -10.79
N GLY A 67 10.72 -17.05 -12.02
CA GLY A 67 11.47 -15.86 -12.38
C GLY A 67 10.70 -14.53 -12.20
N VAL A 68 9.37 -14.57 -12.05
CA VAL A 68 8.51 -13.39 -11.86
C VAL A 68 7.33 -13.76 -10.97
N ILE A 69 7.17 -12.99 -9.93
CA ILE A 69 5.97 -13.03 -9.10
C ILE A 69 4.93 -12.04 -9.62
N TRP A 70 3.65 -12.28 -9.35
CA TRP A 70 2.56 -11.40 -9.79
C TRP A 70 2.79 -9.93 -9.41
N SER A 71 3.45 -9.68 -8.29
CA SER A 71 3.78 -8.34 -7.78
C SER A 71 4.86 -7.59 -8.59
N ASP A 72 5.49 -8.24 -9.55
CA ASP A 72 6.42 -7.58 -10.48
C ASP A 72 5.71 -7.07 -11.73
N LEU A 73 4.47 -7.54 -11.97
CA LEU A 73 3.68 -7.11 -13.11
C LEU A 73 3.12 -5.72 -12.90
N LYS A 74 3.15 -4.92 -13.95
CA LYS A 74 2.60 -3.57 -13.95
C LYS A 74 1.42 -3.46 -14.89
N PRO A 75 0.39 -2.70 -14.51
CA PRO A 75 -0.74 -2.50 -15.39
C PRO A 75 -0.39 -1.57 -16.56
N SER A 76 -1.24 -1.65 -17.55
CA SER A 76 -1.32 -0.71 -18.66
C SER A 76 -2.71 -0.11 -18.71
N ILE A 77 -2.81 1.17 -19.03
CA ILE A 77 -4.07 1.90 -19.17
C ILE A 77 -4.34 2.16 -20.67
N LYS A 78 -5.60 2.04 -21.09
CA LYS A 78 -6.00 2.41 -22.46
C LYS A 78 -5.61 3.85 -22.77
N LEU A 79 -5.02 4.08 -23.94
CA LEU A 79 -4.64 5.43 -24.35
C LEU A 79 -5.83 6.37 -24.50
N ILE A 80 -6.99 5.87 -24.91
CA ILE A 80 -8.19 6.70 -25.01
C ILE A 80 -8.58 7.33 -23.67
N ARG A 81 -8.37 6.65 -22.55
CA ARG A 81 -8.66 7.20 -21.21
C ARG A 81 -7.74 8.36 -20.83
N LEU A 82 -6.49 8.33 -21.32
CA LEU A 82 -5.59 9.45 -21.16
C LEU A 82 -6.02 10.64 -22.02
N ILE A 83 -6.47 10.39 -23.25
CA ILE A 83 -6.99 11.45 -24.14
C ILE A 83 -8.21 12.12 -23.50
N GLU A 84 -9.19 11.33 -23.00
CA GLU A 84 -10.37 11.86 -22.34
C GLU A 84 -10.01 12.68 -21.08
N ALA A 85 -9.08 12.23 -20.28
CA ALA A 85 -8.61 12.99 -19.12
C ALA A 85 -7.87 14.28 -19.53
N ILE A 86 -7.15 14.29 -20.65
CA ILE A 86 -6.53 15.50 -21.21
C ILE A 86 -7.59 16.49 -21.69
N GLU A 87 -8.63 16.01 -22.39
CA GLU A 87 -9.76 16.83 -22.83
C GLU A 87 -10.42 17.55 -21.64
N ILE A 88 -10.70 16.81 -20.58
CA ILE A 88 -11.28 17.36 -19.36
C ILE A 88 -10.35 18.41 -18.72
N LEU A 89 -9.07 18.09 -18.57
CA LEU A 89 -8.11 18.98 -17.90
C LEU A 89 -7.88 20.28 -18.67
N LEU A 90 -7.88 20.23 -19.99
CA LEU A 90 -7.59 21.38 -20.86
C LEU A 90 -8.86 22.11 -21.34
N GLY A 91 -10.04 21.56 -21.13
CA GLY A 91 -11.29 22.10 -21.64
C GLY A 91 -11.37 22.08 -23.17
N VAL A 92 -10.78 21.07 -23.81
CA VAL A 92 -10.75 20.89 -25.26
C VAL A 92 -11.45 19.59 -25.64
N THR A 93 -11.82 19.45 -26.91
CA THR A 93 -12.40 18.23 -27.45
C THR A 93 -11.65 17.81 -28.71
N PHE A 94 -11.26 16.55 -28.80
CA PHE A 94 -10.71 15.96 -29.99
C PHE A 94 -11.78 15.16 -30.73
N SER A 95 -11.80 15.26 -32.06
CA SER A 95 -12.72 14.44 -32.86
C SER A 95 -12.43 12.94 -32.67
N ARG A 96 -13.44 12.13 -32.85
CA ARG A 96 -13.33 10.66 -32.70
C ARG A 96 -13.00 9.94 -34.01
N HIS A 97 -12.69 10.68 -35.10
CA HIS A 97 -12.36 10.06 -36.38
C HIS A 97 -11.18 9.08 -36.28
N PHE A 98 -10.15 9.43 -35.54
CA PHE A 98 -9.05 8.53 -35.24
C PHE A 98 -9.17 7.89 -33.89
N PHE A 99 -9.47 8.67 -32.84
CA PHE A 99 -9.51 8.18 -31.45
C PHE A 99 -10.68 7.21 -31.16
N GLY A 100 -11.70 7.16 -32.02
CA GLY A 100 -12.81 6.19 -31.95
C GLY A 100 -12.62 4.97 -32.85
N THR A 101 -11.45 4.79 -33.47
CA THR A 101 -11.18 3.58 -34.26
C THR A 101 -10.83 2.40 -33.33
N SER A 102 -11.17 1.18 -33.77
CA SER A 102 -10.85 -0.05 -33.03
C SER A 102 -9.35 -0.23 -32.81
N GLU A 103 -8.53 0.24 -33.75
CA GLU A 103 -7.08 0.21 -33.68
C GLU A 103 -6.56 1.10 -32.55
N PHE A 104 -7.12 2.30 -32.38
CA PHE A 104 -6.71 3.18 -31.29
C PHE A 104 -7.26 2.73 -29.95
N GLU A 105 -8.50 2.28 -29.90
CA GLU A 105 -9.12 1.75 -28.65
C GLU A 105 -8.41 0.50 -28.11
N GLY A 106 -7.69 -0.22 -28.97
CA GLY A 106 -6.83 -1.34 -28.60
C GLY A 106 -5.45 -0.95 -28.10
N LEU A 107 -5.10 0.33 -28.05
CA LEU A 107 -3.78 0.78 -27.60
C LEU A 107 -3.74 1.06 -26.10
N PHE A 108 -2.66 0.60 -25.49
CA PHE A 108 -2.41 0.78 -24.06
C PHE A 108 -1.06 1.44 -23.80
N MET A 109 -1.00 2.23 -22.76
CA MET A 109 0.25 2.74 -22.21
C MET A 109 0.65 1.89 -21.01
N TRP A 110 1.84 1.31 -21.06
CA TRP A 110 2.43 0.58 -19.94
C TRP A 110 2.92 1.57 -18.88
N LEU A 111 2.50 1.38 -17.63
CA LEU A 111 2.79 2.30 -16.55
C LEU A 111 4.17 2.03 -15.96
N ASN A 112 5.02 3.02 -16.10
CA ASN A 112 6.35 3.14 -15.50
C ASN A 112 7.20 1.83 -15.44
N PRO A 113 7.63 1.30 -16.59
CA PRO A 113 8.32 0.01 -16.68
C PRO A 113 9.69 -0.02 -15.98
N ASP A 114 10.30 1.14 -15.75
CA ASP A 114 11.68 1.25 -15.26
C ASP A 114 11.79 1.57 -13.76
N LYS A 115 10.68 1.86 -13.08
CA LYS A 115 10.66 2.09 -11.64
C LYS A 115 10.13 0.87 -10.89
N SER A 116 10.61 0.68 -9.67
CA SER A 116 9.89 -0.15 -8.69
C SER A 116 8.43 0.35 -8.61
N ASN A 117 7.48 -0.57 -8.42
CA ASN A 117 6.10 -0.16 -8.25
C ASN A 117 6.04 0.88 -7.13
N ASP A 118 5.82 2.16 -7.48
CA ASP A 118 5.44 3.17 -6.52
C ASP A 118 3.99 2.86 -6.11
N ILE A 119 3.84 1.79 -5.35
CA ILE A 119 2.66 1.49 -4.61
C ILE A 119 2.75 2.45 -3.42
N ALA A 120 1.84 3.38 -3.32
CA ALA A 120 1.72 4.16 -2.11
C ALA A 120 1.63 3.18 -0.96
N GLY A 121 2.62 3.22 -0.06
CA GLY A 121 2.58 2.38 1.12
C GLY A 121 1.25 2.64 1.82
N ASN A 122 0.37 1.65 1.83
CA ASN A 122 -0.84 1.74 2.62
C ASN A 122 -0.47 1.47 4.07
N SER A 123 -1.13 2.18 4.96
CA SER A 123 -1.08 1.90 6.38
C SER A 123 -2.45 1.44 6.86
N THR A 124 -2.46 0.55 7.82
CA THR A 124 -3.66 0.20 8.58
C THR A 124 -3.35 0.23 10.06
N VAL A 125 -4.22 0.89 10.83
CA VAL A 125 -4.18 0.82 12.29
C VAL A 125 -4.47 -0.61 12.70
N ILE A 126 -3.71 -1.14 13.65
CA ILE A 126 -3.97 -2.48 14.20
C ILE A 126 -5.29 -2.43 14.96
N ASP A 127 -6.25 -3.24 14.52
CA ASP A 127 -7.58 -3.34 15.09
C ASP A 127 -7.61 -4.41 16.18
N TRP A 128 -7.66 -3.99 17.42
CA TRP A 128 -7.64 -4.87 18.59
C TRP A 128 -9.04 -5.40 18.89
N THR A 129 -9.23 -6.71 18.80
CA THR A 129 -10.53 -7.37 18.96
C THR A 129 -10.79 -7.83 20.39
N THR A 130 -9.72 -8.08 21.17
CA THR A 130 -9.83 -8.48 22.56
C THR A 130 -9.14 -7.47 23.43
N ASN A 131 -9.86 -7.06 24.44
CA ASN A 131 -9.35 -6.22 25.51
C ASN A 131 -9.35 -7.07 26.79
N ASN A 132 -8.19 -7.52 27.19
CA ASN A 132 -8.00 -8.01 28.55
C ASN A 132 -7.78 -6.79 29.48
N ALA A 133 -8.62 -5.77 29.36
CA ALA A 133 -8.58 -4.56 30.15
C ALA A 133 -8.82 -4.87 31.62
N GLY A 134 -7.76 -5.21 32.30
CA GLY A 134 -7.60 -4.90 33.70
C GLY A 134 -7.04 -3.48 33.80
N GLU A 135 -7.40 -2.76 34.82
CA GLU A 135 -6.80 -1.48 35.12
C GLU A 135 -5.27 -1.59 35.16
N PHE A 136 -4.59 -0.83 34.29
CA PHE A 136 -3.17 -0.63 34.36
C PHE A 136 -2.85 0.20 35.59
N GLY A 137 -2.20 -0.35 36.55
CA GLY A 137 -1.49 0.27 37.68
C GLY A 137 -2.09 1.47 38.39
N THR A 138 -2.50 2.47 37.68
CA THR A 138 -3.28 3.61 38.14
C THR A 138 -4.61 3.63 37.41
N ALA A 139 -5.64 4.18 38.02
CA ALA A 139 -7.04 4.17 37.57
C ALA A 139 -7.33 4.72 36.17
N ASN A 140 -6.30 5.06 35.39
CA ASN A 140 -6.42 5.77 34.12
C ASN A 140 -5.73 5.09 32.94
N SER A 141 -5.27 3.85 33.08
CA SER A 141 -4.59 3.15 31.99
C SER A 141 -5.51 2.07 31.39
N PHE A 142 -5.87 2.19 30.13
CA PHE A 142 -6.79 1.27 29.45
C PHE A 142 -6.52 1.19 27.94
N MET A 143 -6.95 0.09 27.35
CA MET A 143 -7.05 -0.06 25.92
C MET A 143 -8.46 0.34 25.47
N ASN A 144 -8.54 1.32 24.59
CA ASN A 144 -9.79 1.71 23.94
C ASN A 144 -9.92 0.98 22.60
N LEU A 145 -10.80 -0.01 22.52
CA LEU A 145 -11.02 -0.78 21.29
C LEU A 145 -11.70 0.01 20.18
N VAL A 146 -12.44 1.07 20.53
CA VAL A 146 -13.10 1.90 19.50
C VAL A 146 -12.09 2.77 18.75
N THR A 147 -11.08 3.27 19.46
CA THR A 147 -10.03 4.10 18.88
C THR A 147 -8.73 3.35 18.59
N ASN A 148 -8.66 2.06 18.96
CA ASN A 148 -7.46 1.24 18.86
C ASN A 148 -6.23 1.87 19.55
N THR A 149 -6.45 2.55 20.66
CA THR A 149 -5.44 3.29 21.42
C THR A 149 -5.25 2.72 22.80
N ALA A 150 -4.00 2.54 23.22
CA ALA A 150 -3.66 2.33 24.61
C ALA A 150 -3.44 3.68 25.30
N SER A 151 -4.13 3.91 26.42
CA SER A 151 -3.90 5.07 27.28
C SER A 151 -3.18 4.64 28.53
N PHE A 152 -2.08 5.31 28.87
CA PHE A 152 -1.38 5.13 30.13
C PHE A 152 -0.75 6.44 30.59
N SER A 153 -0.68 6.61 31.90
CA SER A 153 -0.16 7.81 32.52
C SER A 153 1.03 7.48 33.41
N THR A 154 2.03 8.34 33.37
CA THR A 154 3.11 8.37 34.34
C THR A 154 2.77 9.29 35.51
N SER A 155 3.38 9.08 36.67
CA SER A 155 3.13 9.90 37.88
C SER A 155 4.43 10.44 38.44
N ALA A 156 4.45 11.73 38.72
CA ALA A 156 5.58 12.40 39.37
C ALA A 156 5.88 11.89 40.81
N ALA A 157 4.95 11.13 41.41
CA ALA A 157 5.12 10.63 42.74
C ALA A 157 6.01 9.37 42.85
N THR A 158 6.46 8.82 41.73
CA THR A 158 7.25 7.59 41.69
C THR A 158 8.54 7.82 40.92
N GLN A 159 9.66 7.50 41.53
CA GLN A 159 11.01 7.74 40.96
C GLN A 159 11.33 6.85 39.74
N GLU A 160 10.61 5.76 39.53
CA GLU A 160 10.89 4.81 38.45
C GLU A 160 9.59 4.13 38.02
N GLU A 161 8.83 4.75 37.15
CA GLU A 161 7.76 4.07 36.40
C GLU A 161 8.31 3.62 35.06
N PHE A 162 8.31 2.30 34.82
CA PHE A 162 8.70 1.71 33.56
C PHE A 162 7.47 1.09 32.91
N ASN A 163 6.99 1.69 31.85
CA ASN A 163 5.95 1.08 31.04
C ASN A 163 6.62 0.38 29.85
N TYR A 164 6.53 -0.93 29.84
CA TYR A 164 7.07 -1.74 28.75
C TYR A 164 5.96 -2.13 27.81
N VAL A 165 6.17 -1.92 26.54
CA VAL A 165 5.25 -2.31 25.49
C VAL A 165 5.94 -3.31 24.59
N SER A 166 5.39 -4.49 24.50
CA SER A 166 5.88 -5.51 23.57
C SER A 166 4.78 -5.88 22.59
N ILE A 167 5.13 -5.85 21.31
CA ILE A 167 4.24 -6.23 20.24
C ILE A 167 4.80 -7.43 19.48
N GLN A 168 3.91 -8.35 19.13
CA GLN A 168 4.22 -9.41 18.19
C GLN A 168 3.28 -9.27 16.99
N VAL A 169 3.84 -9.22 15.80
CA VAL A 169 3.10 -9.26 14.53
C VAL A 169 3.34 -10.62 13.90
N VAL A 170 2.28 -11.38 13.74
CA VAL A 170 2.29 -12.70 13.11
C VAL A 170 1.77 -12.56 11.69
N VAL A 171 2.63 -12.79 10.71
CA VAL A 171 2.28 -12.67 9.29
C VAL A 171 1.87 -14.02 8.74
N ASP A 172 0.77 -14.03 7.94
CA ASP A 172 0.30 -15.23 7.27
C ASP A 172 1.37 -15.80 6.31
N ALA A 173 1.43 -17.11 6.19
CA ALA A 173 2.43 -17.79 5.38
C ALA A 173 2.41 -17.35 3.91
N SER A 174 1.24 -16.99 3.36
CA SER A 174 1.09 -16.52 1.98
C SER A 174 1.71 -15.15 1.72
N THR A 175 1.93 -14.34 2.77
CA THR A 175 2.52 -13.00 2.70
C THR A 175 3.80 -12.87 3.52
N SER A 176 4.35 -13.98 4.00
CA SER A 176 5.47 -14.00 4.95
C SER A 176 6.78 -13.38 4.44
N SER A 177 6.97 -13.27 3.13
CA SER A 177 8.15 -12.62 2.53
C SER A 177 7.96 -11.15 2.21
N ILE A 178 6.80 -10.57 2.56
CA ILE A 178 6.49 -9.17 2.25
C ILE A 178 7.11 -8.26 3.31
N PRO A 179 7.97 -7.31 2.93
CA PRO A 179 8.50 -6.29 3.84
C PRO A 179 7.40 -5.41 4.39
N TYR A 180 7.52 -5.03 5.65
CA TYR A 180 6.62 -4.10 6.29
C TYR A 180 7.31 -3.28 7.37
N THR A 181 6.66 -2.22 7.80
CA THR A 181 7.10 -1.34 8.88
C THR A 181 6.02 -1.26 9.94
N ILE A 182 6.39 -1.38 11.19
CA ILE A 182 5.52 -1.16 12.34
C ILE A 182 5.81 0.24 12.86
N ARG A 183 4.80 1.08 12.99
CA ARG A 183 4.93 2.41 13.58
C ARG A 183 4.11 2.51 14.85
N MET A 184 4.66 3.18 15.84
CA MET A 184 4.02 3.49 17.10
C MET A 184 3.89 4.99 17.22
N TYR A 185 2.73 5.44 17.62
CA TYR A 185 2.39 6.86 17.75
C TYR A 185 2.03 7.21 19.19
N ASP A 186 2.32 8.44 19.60
CA ASP A 186 1.69 9.13 20.72
C ASP A 186 0.83 10.26 20.15
N GLY A 187 -0.49 10.09 20.20
CA GLY A 187 -1.40 10.91 19.43
C GLY A 187 -1.17 10.78 17.92
N ASP A 188 -0.69 11.85 17.28
CA ASP A 188 -0.37 11.87 15.85
C ASP A 188 1.14 11.85 15.55
N GLU A 189 1.97 11.88 16.57
CA GLU A 189 3.44 11.84 16.44
C GLU A 189 3.94 10.41 16.41
N ILE A 190 4.80 10.09 15.42
CA ILE A 190 5.51 8.79 15.38
C ILE A 190 6.62 8.84 16.42
N ILE A 191 6.49 8.01 17.46
CA ILE A 191 7.49 7.91 18.53
C ILE A 191 8.44 6.72 18.36
N ASN A 192 8.05 5.76 17.53
CA ASN A 192 8.92 4.63 17.17
C ASN A 192 8.53 4.05 15.80
N GLU A 193 9.55 3.56 15.08
CA GLU A 193 9.37 2.90 13.79
C GLU A 193 10.34 1.73 13.67
N ILE A 194 9.84 0.58 13.24
CA ILE A 194 10.63 -0.64 13.05
C ILE A 194 10.38 -1.21 11.66
N GLU A 195 11.44 -1.29 10.88
CA GLU A 195 11.41 -1.95 9.58
C GLU A 195 11.64 -3.46 9.72
N VAL A 196 10.83 -4.25 9.01
CA VAL A 196 10.96 -5.71 8.87
C VAL A 196 11.23 -6.02 7.39
N PRO A 197 12.49 -5.82 6.92
CA PRO A 197 12.82 -5.81 5.49
C PRO A 197 12.66 -7.15 4.80
N ASN A 198 12.73 -8.24 5.54
CA ASN A 198 12.59 -9.60 5.01
C ASN A 198 11.18 -10.18 5.22
N GLY A 199 10.26 -9.39 5.76
CA GLY A 199 8.96 -9.90 6.17
C GLY A 199 9.04 -10.89 7.35
N GLY A 200 8.02 -11.73 7.47
CA GLY A 200 7.95 -12.73 8.54
C GLY A 200 7.36 -12.18 9.85
N THR A 201 7.31 -13.04 10.85
CA THR A 201 6.83 -12.68 12.18
C THR A 201 7.84 -11.79 12.90
N PHE A 202 7.36 -10.69 13.44
CA PHE A 202 8.15 -9.78 14.27
C PHE A 202 7.75 -9.91 15.74
N SER A 203 8.72 -9.76 16.65
CA SER A 203 8.47 -9.65 18.07
C SER A 203 9.58 -8.83 18.73
N ASN A 204 9.20 -7.87 19.56
CA ASN A 204 10.14 -7.13 20.39
C ASN A 204 10.11 -7.57 21.88
N GLN A 205 9.58 -8.75 22.18
CA GLN A 205 9.48 -9.27 23.57
C GLN A 205 10.84 -9.31 24.31
N SER A 206 11.93 -9.56 23.57
CA SER A 206 13.28 -9.55 24.14
C SER A 206 13.85 -8.15 24.41
N ASN A 207 13.28 -7.14 23.74
CA ASN A 207 13.68 -5.74 23.88
C ASN A 207 12.43 -4.85 23.72
N PRO A 208 11.52 -4.86 24.71
CA PRO A 208 10.29 -4.10 24.64
C PRO A 208 10.56 -2.59 24.61
N TRP A 209 9.63 -1.85 24.03
CA TRP A 209 9.66 -0.40 24.12
C TRP A 209 9.45 0.05 25.56
N ASN A 210 10.22 1.02 25.96
CA ASN A 210 10.21 1.51 27.34
C ASN A 210 9.80 2.99 27.34
N PHE A 211 8.73 3.28 28.05
CA PHE A 211 8.24 4.63 28.31
C PHE A 211 8.65 5.02 29.72
N ARG A 212 9.73 5.77 29.83
CA ARG A 212 10.20 6.28 31.09
C ARG A 212 9.99 7.79 31.15
N ASP A 213 9.29 8.25 32.17
CA ASP A 213 9.30 9.67 32.50
C ASP A 213 10.60 10.00 33.26
N LEU A 214 11.51 10.67 32.58
CA LEU A 214 12.79 11.08 33.15
C LEU A 214 12.69 12.40 33.92
N GLU A 215 11.57 13.13 33.77
CA GLU A 215 11.44 14.50 34.25
C GLU A 215 10.50 14.65 35.45
N ASN A 216 10.03 13.56 36.04
CA ASN A 216 9.07 13.58 37.16
C ASN A 216 7.78 14.37 36.86
N GLU A 217 7.34 14.34 35.63
CA GLU A 217 6.10 14.97 35.21
C GLU A 217 4.96 13.95 35.10
N ASN A 218 3.74 14.41 35.41
CA ASN A 218 2.55 13.61 35.11
C ASN A 218 2.28 13.69 33.60
N LYS A 219 2.55 12.63 32.86
CA LYS A 219 2.30 12.57 31.41
C LYS A 219 1.33 11.45 31.07
N THR A 220 0.37 11.73 30.21
CA THR A 220 -0.52 10.72 29.63
C THR A 220 -0.10 10.46 28.18
N TYR A 221 0.13 9.21 27.88
CA TYR A 221 0.43 8.73 26.53
C TYR A 221 -0.85 8.13 25.91
N LEU A 222 -1.06 8.43 24.63
CA LEU A 222 -2.14 7.86 23.82
C LEU A 222 -1.51 7.11 22.64
N VAL A 223 -1.21 5.84 22.89
CA VAL A 223 -0.41 5.05 21.96
C VAL A 223 -1.29 4.25 21.01
N LYS A 224 -1.05 4.39 19.73
CA LYS A 224 -1.62 3.56 18.67
C LYS A 224 -0.51 2.97 17.80
N TRP A 225 -0.84 1.90 17.12
CA TRP A 225 0.09 1.21 16.22
C TRP A 225 -0.53 1.07 14.85
N ASP A 226 0.28 1.28 13.81
CA ASP A 226 -0.08 0.91 12.47
C ASP A 226 0.98 0.03 11.81
N ILE A 227 0.57 -0.65 10.75
CA ILE A 227 1.46 -1.39 9.88
C ILE A 227 1.41 -0.76 8.50
N VAL A 228 2.59 -0.52 7.94
CA VAL A 228 2.78 0.01 6.60
C VAL A 228 3.40 -1.06 5.72
N SER A 229 2.85 -1.28 4.56
CA SER A 229 3.47 -2.13 3.54
C SER A 229 3.19 -1.60 2.14
N GLN A 230 4.12 -1.84 1.23
CA GLN A 230 3.93 -1.54 -0.19
C GLN A 230 3.19 -2.66 -0.94
N ARG A 231 2.94 -3.79 -0.28
CA ARG A 231 2.26 -4.96 -0.87
C ARG A 231 1.20 -5.44 0.09
N GLN A 232 0.25 -6.22 -0.44
CA GLN A 232 -0.75 -6.85 0.43
C GLN A 232 -0.07 -7.66 1.54
N LEU A 233 -0.47 -7.40 2.77
CA LEU A 233 0.00 -8.10 3.96
C LEU A 233 -1.20 -8.63 4.74
N ILE A 234 -1.17 -9.92 5.08
CA ILE A 234 -2.16 -10.55 5.96
C ILE A 234 -1.46 -10.82 7.28
N PHE A 235 -1.99 -10.29 8.35
CA PHE A 235 -1.35 -10.38 9.67
C PHE A 235 -2.36 -10.40 10.80
N SER A 236 -1.91 -10.85 11.96
CA SER A 236 -2.52 -10.59 13.26
C SER A 236 -1.46 -10.04 14.21
N ALA A 237 -1.89 -9.42 15.29
CA ALA A 237 -0.96 -8.86 16.27
C ALA A 237 -1.38 -9.22 17.70
N ASN A 238 -0.37 -9.35 18.56
CA ASN A 238 -0.52 -9.50 20.00
C ASN A 238 0.24 -8.35 20.69
N LEU A 239 -0.36 -7.77 21.70
CA LEU A 239 0.20 -6.67 22.46
C LEU A 239 0.27 -7.05 23.95
N ASP A 240 1.47 -7.07 24.48
CA ASP A 240 1.72 -7.23 25.90
C ASP A 240 2.17 -5.90 26.49
N LEU A 241 1.50 -5.50 27.54
CA LEU A 241 1.81 -4.30 28.28
C LEU A 241 2.28 -4.69 29.69
N ARG A 242 3.42 -4.16 30.09
CA ARG A 242 3.97 -4.37 31.42
C ARG A 242 4.17 -3.03 32.10
N TRP A 243 3.68 -2.93 33.30
CA TRP A 243 3.87 -1.79 34.16
C TRP A 243 4.69 -2.17 35.39
N ASP A 244 5.69 -1.38 35.71
CA ASP A 244 6.56 -1.58 36.87
C ASP A 244 6.60 -0.27 37.65
N ASN A 245 6.01 -0.28 38.85
CA ASN A 245 6.01 0.85 39.76
C ASN A 245 7.00 0.57 40.89
N ASN A 246 8.01 1.43 41.01
CA ASN A 246 8.96 1.40 42.08
C ASN A 246 8.84 2.70 42.88
N PRO A 247 7.87 2.79 43.83
CA PRO A 247 7.66 4.00 44.61
C PRO A 247 8.89 4.27 45.51
N ILE A 248 9.17 5.57 45.74
CA ILE A 248 10.26 6.04 46.60
C ILE A 248 10.20 5.42 48.00
N SER A 249 9.00 5.07 48.44
CA SER A 249 8.77 4.38 49.71
C SER A 249 7.63 3.39 49.54
N GLY A 250 7.92 2.10 49.56
CA GLY A 250 6.92 1.05 49.48
C GLY A 250 7.42 -0.21 48.77
N ASN A 251 6.52 -1.15 48.55
CA ASN A 251 6.84 -2.37 47.82
C ASN A 251 6.73 -2.11 46.32
N ARG A 252 7.71 -2.62 45.58
CA ARG A 252 7.68 -2.66 44.11
C ARG A 252 6.46 -3.49 43.67
N PHE A 253 5.68 -2.93 42.76
CA PHE A 253 4.59 -3.61 42.09
C PHE A 253 4.91 -3.83 40.65
N GLU A 254 4.80 -5.07 40.21
CA GLU A 254 4.94 -5.45 38.80
C GLU A 254 3.61 -6.04 38.35
N ARG A 255 3.02 -5.47 37.31
CA ARG A 255 1.81 -5.99 36.67
C ARG A 255 2.07 -6.31 35.25
N PHE A 256 1.71 -7.52 34.87
CA PHE A 256 1.57 -7.91 33.48
C PHE A 256 0.10 -7.84 33.11
N LEU A 257 -0.22 -7.17 32.05
CA LEU A 257 -1.51 -7.28 31.43
C LEU A 257 -1.40 -8.26 30.27
N PRO A 258 -2.22 -9.32 30.31
CA PRO A 258 -2.24 -10.26 29.21
C PRO A 258 -2.68 -9.56 27.91
N ALA A 259 -2.13 -10.06 26.84
CA ALA A 259 -2.18 -9.59 25.49
C ALA A 259 -3.56 -9.10 25.04
N SER A 260 -3.58 -7.91 24.44
CA SER A 260 -4.62 -7.57 23.49
C SER A 260 -4.30 -8.28 22.16
N GLU A 261 -5.27 -8.97 21.60
CA GLU A 261 -5.12 -9.68 20.33
C GLU A 261 -5.92 -8.99 19.24
N SER A 262 -5.38 -8.96 18.04
CA SER A 262 -6.15 -8.59 16.85
C SER A 262 -6.66 -9.85 16.14
N ALA A 263 -7.81 -9.74 15.48
CA ALA A 263 -8.17 -10.71 14.46
C ALA A 263 -7.17 -10.66 13.29
N SER A 264 -7.25 -11.64 12.40
CA SER A 264 -6.50 -11.56 11.15
C SER A 264 -7.00 -10.36 10.33
N GLN A 265 -6.08 -9.48 9.97
CA GLN A 265 -6.32 -8.27 9.20
C GLN A 265 -5.63 -8.37 7.86
N THR A 266 -6.20 -7.72 6.86
CA THR A 266 -5.58 -7.58 5.54
C THR A 266 -5.29 -6.12 5.27
N LEU A 267 -4.02 -5.80 5.12
CA LEU A 267 -3.58 -4.53 4.56
C LEU A 267 -3.50 -4.70 3.04
N ASP A 268 -4.44 -4.11 2.32
CA ASP A 268 -4.41 -4.09 0.86
C ASP A 268 -3.52 -2.94 0.39
N SER A 269 -2.64 -3.23 -0.55
CA SER A 269 -1.94 -2.17 -1.29
C SER A 269 -2.83 -1.66 -2.41
N VAL A 270 -2.73 -0.37 -2.71
CA VAL A 270 -3.44 0.28 -3.82
C VAL A 270 -2.44 0.66 -4.88
N PHE A 271 -2.70 0.22 -6.12
CA PHE A 271 -1.97 0.74 -7.26
C PHE A 271 -2.53 2.11 -7.62
N ASP A 272 -1.72 3.15 -7.41
CA ASP A 272 -2.06 4.52 -7.78
C ASP A 272 -1.59 4.77 -9.21
N ILE A 273 -2.55 4.89 -10.14
CA ILE A 273 -2.27 5.13 -11.56
C ILE A 273 -1.46 6.41 -11.74
N LYS A 274 -1.84 7.47 -11.04
CA LYS A 274 -1.22 8.80 -11.18
C LYS A 274 0.26 8.80 -10.80
N GLN A 275 0.63 8.13 -9.72
CA GLN A 275 2.02 8.03 -9.28
C GLN A 275 2.89 7.23 -10.27
N ASN A 276 2.27 6.27 -10.96
CA ASN A 276 2.95 5.40 -11.90
C ASN A 276 2.96 5.93 -13.35
N LEU A 277 2.32 7.07 -13.63
CA LEU A 277 2.47 7.76 -14.91
C LEU A 277 3.88 8.33 -15.06
N PRO A 278 4.43 8.33 -16.29
CA PRO A 278 5.71 8.98 -16.55
C PRO A 278 5.65 10.49 -16.30
N ASP A 279 6.76 11.05 -15.81
CA ASP A 279 6.87 12.51 -15.62
C ASP A 279 7.10 13.23 -16.95
N LEU A 280 6.06 13.23 -17.79
CA LEU A 280 6.07 13.77 -19.13
C LEU A 280 5.11 14.96 -19.22
N LYS A 281 5.50 16.01 -19.97
CA LYS A 281 4.58 17.10 -20.29
C LYS A 281 3.48 16.61 -21.22
N LEU A 282 2.25 17.10 -21.03
CA LEU A 282 1.11 16.73 -21.89
C LEU A 282 1.37 17.00 -23.36
N ILE A 283 1.98 18.15 -23.65
CA ILE A 283 2.31 18.52 -25.03
C ILE A 283 3.31 17.57 -25.67
N ASP A 284 4.29 17.07 -24.91
CA ASP A 284 5.29 16.14 -25.43
C ASP A 284 4.68 14.75 -25.66
N PHE A 285 3.77 14.34 -24.78
CA PHE A 285 2.97 13.12 -24.95
C PHE A 285 2.12 13.19 -26.23
N LEU A 286 1.34 14.28 -26.40
CA LEU A 286 0.50 14.47 -27.58
C LEU A 286 1.32 14.54 -28.89
N LYS A 287 2.43 15.29 -28.88
CA LYS A 287 3.34 15.33 -30.03
C LYS A 287 3.90 13.96 -30.38
N GLY A 288 4.31 13.18 -29.36
CA GLY A 288 4.80 11.83 -29.58
C GLY A 288 3.73 10.91 -30.17
N LEU A 289 2.49 10.98 -29.64
CA LEU A 289 1.36 10.20 -30.14
C LEU A 289 1.01 10.60 -31.59
N PHE A 290 0.86 11.90 -31.87
CA PHE A 290 0.50 12.40 -33.17
C PHE A 290 1.57 12.05 -34.22
N SER A 291 2.84 12.23 -33.88
CA SER A 291 3.95 11.84 -34.75
C SER A 291 3.98 10.33 -35.01
N ARG A 292 3.80 9.52 -33.97
CA ARG A 292 3.81 8.04 -34.08
C ARG A 292 2.70 7.51 -34.97
N CYS A 293 1.51 8.09 -34.86
CA CYS A 293 0.33 7.69 -35.61
C CYS A 293 0.16 8.49 -36.92
N LYS A 294 1.09 9.39 -37.24
CA LYS A 294 1.04 10.28 -38.44
C LYS A 294 -0.29 11.04 -38.52
N LEU A 295 -0.70 11.65 -37.40
CA LEU A 295 -1.96 12.38 -37.32
C LEU A 295 -1.78 13.84 -37.75
N ILE A 296 -2.81 14.37 -38.40
CA ILE A 296 -3.04 15.80 -38.56
C ILE A 296 -4.02 16.27 -37.49
N VAL A 297 -3.80 17.48 -37.01
CA VAL A 297 -4.67 18.13 -36.02
C VAL A 297 -5.03 19.50 -36.53
N ILE A 298 -6.30 19.75 -36.73
CA ILE A 298 -6.83 21.00 -37.32
C ILE A 298 -7.82 21.56 -36.29
N PRO A 299 -7.63 22.81 -35.84
CA PRO A 299 -8.63 23.47 -35.02
C PRO A 299 -9.88 23.77 -35.87
N GLU A 300 -11.05 23.56 -35.31
CA GLU A 300 -12.35 23.86 -35.91
C GLU A 300 -12.97 25.10 -35.24
N ASP A 301 -13.89 25.76 -35.92
CA ASP A 301 -14.48 27.02 -35.48
C ASP A 301 -15.34 26.86 -34.18
N ASP A 302 -15.77 25.63 -33.85
CA ASP A 302 -16.54 25.31 -32.67
C ASP A 302 -15.69 25.04 -31.43
N GLY A 303 -14.35 25.18 -31.53
CA GLY A 303 -13.40 24.93 -30.44
C GLY A 303 -12.97 23.48 -30.30
N THR A 304 -13.38 22.61 -31.23
CA THR A 304 -12.90 21.24 -31.29
C THR A 304 -11.62 21.14 -32.13
N PHE A 305 -10.92 20.03 -31.99
CA PHE A 305 -9.77 19.69 -32.80
C PHE A 305 -10.08 18.46 -33.66
N TYR A 306 -10.13 18.65 -34.96
CA TYR A 306 -10.21 17.53 -35.89
C TYR A 306 -8.90 16.75 -35.85
N VAL A 307 -8.97 15.44 -35.64
CA VAL A 307 -7.79 14.55 -35.57
C VAL A 307 -8.03 13.35 -36.47
N ASN A 308 -7.16 13.17 -37.46
CA ASN A 308 -7.22 12.02 -38.36
C ASN A 308 -5.83 11.69 -38.91
N THR A 309 -5.70 10.54 -39.56
CA THR A 309 -4.45 10.16 -40.22
C THR A 309 -4.20 11.03 -41.46
N LEU A 310 -2.93 11.23 -41.83
CA LEU A 310 -2.55 12.05 -42.98
C LEU A 310 -3.08 11.50 -44.31
N ASN A 311 -3.43 10.21 -44.35
CA ASN A 311 -3.86 9.51 -45.57
C ASN A 311 -5.34 9.11 -45.53
N ALA A 312 -6.13 9.70 -44.63
CA ALA A 312 -7.56 9.43 -44.53
C ALA A 312 -8.40 10.24 -45.52
#